data_82e481d05384c42ebc5707cdf6018856
#
_entry.id   82e481d05384c42ebc5707cdf6018856
#
_cell.length_a   1.000
_cell.length_b   1.000
_cell.length_c   1.000
_cell.angle_alpha   90.00
_cell.angle_beta   90.00
_cell.angle_gamma   90.00
#
_symmetry.space_group_name_H-M   'P 1'
#
loop_
_entity.id
_entity.type
_entity.pdbx_description
1 polymer ?
#
loop_
_entity_poly.entity_id
_entity_poly.type
_entity_poly.pdbx_seq_one_letter_code
_entity_poly.pdbx_strand_id
1 'polypeptide(L)'
;MNFLRLISAAAAAGAVTLSGADLSKFTEAKRWTAAECTAAQTGNALAVNMPIDHLKGQFPKYPIGWPRLYLYKMTPAEKDWSKAKSISFKLKTEFTGKTEKLSLTFRVYTKGPNDKKDGTYIFDIPGMVNNKEITVSFPLDKIKHTDNVTAIGFNASESRYKHGENLKFTVSDFKLENK
;
A
#
# COMPACT_ATOMS: atom_id res chain seq x y z
N MET A 1 35.21 61.23 9.85
CA MET A 1 34.78 59.99 10.47
C MET A 1 33.71 59.35 9.61
N ASN A 2 34.13 58.36 8.79
CA ASN A 2 33.23 57.67 7.86
C ASN A 2 32.87 56.33 8.46
N PHE A 3 31.58 56.12 8.81
CA PHE A 3 31.06 54.83 9.24
C PHE A 3 30.67 53.98 8.03
N LEU A 4 31.46 52.96 7.75
CA LEU A 4 31.08 51.88 6.80
C LEU A 4 30.04 51.01 7.46
N ARG A 5 28.81 50.94 6.93
CA ARG A 5 27.80 49.96 7.30
C ARG A 5 28.03 48.70 6.48
N LEU A 6 28.45 47.62 7.12
CA LEU A 6 28.41 46.27 6.53
C LEU A 6 26.95 45.81 6.50
N ILE A 7 26.44 45.57 5.29
CA ILE A 7 25.16 44.88 5.09
C ILE A 7 25.49 43.38 4.93
N SER A 8 25.20 42.59 5.97
CA SER A 8 25.27 41.15 5.87
C SER A 8 24.01 40.65 5.13
N ALA A 9 24.19 40.15 3.91
CA ALA A 9 23.17 39.42 3.18
C ALA A 9 23.14 37.97 3.71
N ALA A 10 22.14 37.65 4.50
CA ALA A 10 21.87 36.26 4.88
C ALA A 10 21.25 35.54 3.67
N ALA A 11 22.03 34.64 3.03
CA ALA A 11 21.52 33.73 2.04
C ALA A 11 20.65 32.69 2.75
N ALA A 12 19.34 32.77 2.61
CA ALA A 12 18.43 31.73 2.98
C ALA A 12 18.61 30.57 2.00
N ALA A 13 19.38 29.55 2.39
CA ALA A 13 19.42 28.27 1.69
C ALA A 13 18.04 27.61 1.88
N GLY A 14 17.16 27.79 0.91
CA GLY A 14 15.92 27.06 0.83
C GLY A 14 16.25 25.56 0.70
N ALA A 15 15.98 24.79 1.73
CA ALA A 15 16.01 23.32 1.64
C ALA A 15 14.98 22.91 0.61
N VAL A 16 15.44 22.53 -0.59
CA VAL A 16 14.61 21.83 -1.57
C VAL A 16 14.29 20.47 -0.96
N THR A 17 13.17 20.36 -0.30
CA THR A 17 12.60 19.05 0.06
C THR A 17 12.28 18.36 -1.26
N LEU A 18 13.11 17.43 -1.69
CA LEU A 18 12.79 16.50 -2.77
C LEU A 18 11.59 15.68 -2.28
N SER A 19 10.38 16.15 -2.60
CA SER A 19 9.16 15.41 -2.28
C SER A 19 9.21 14.08 -3.01
N GLY A 20 9.05 12.99 -2.27
CA GLY A 20 8.80 11.66 -2.85
C GLY A 20 7.54 11.71 -3.73
N ALA A 21 7.29 10.65 -4.48
CA ALA A 21 6.11 10.56 -5.33
C ALA A 21 4.83 10.81 -4.51
N ASP A 22 3.92 11.62 -5.06
CA ASP A 22 2.61 11.86 -4.47
C ASP A 22 1.71 10.62 -4.65
N LEU A 23 1.44 9.93 -3.56
CA LEU A 23 0.58 8.74 -3.52
C LEU A 23 -0.85 9.03 -3.06
N SER A 24 -1.26 10.30 -2.96
CA SER A 24 -2.61 10.70 -2.49
C SER A 24 -3.73 10.04 -3.31
N LYS A 25 -3.50 9.82 -4.62
CA LYS A 25 -4.45 9.17 -5.52
C LYS A 25 -4.54 7.64 -5.35
N PHE A 26 -3.76 7.03 -4.48
CA PHE A 26 -3.87 5.59 -4.19
C PHE A 26 -5.15 5.25 -3.44
N THR A 27 -5.87 6.22 -2.92
CA THR A 27 -7.20 6.04 -2.32
C THR A 27 -8.35 6.08 -3.32
N GLU A 28 -8.09 6.40 -4.61
CA GLU A 28 -9.12 6.42 -5.64
C GLU A 28 -9.51 5.00 -6.07
N ALA A 29 -10.70 4.54 -5.67
CA ALA A 29 -11.17 3.17 -5.91
C ALA A 29 -11.18 2.75 -7.39
N LYS A 30 -11.46 3.69 -8.32
CA LYS A 30 -11.48 3.45 -9.77
C LYS A 30 -10.13 3.01 -10.36
N ARG A 31 -9.04 3.20 -9.63
CA ARG A 31 -7.68 2.80 -10.04
C ARG A 31 -7.36 1.35 -9.69
N TRP A 32 -8.15 0.75 -8.79
CA TRP A 32 -7.92 -0.59 -8.28
C TRP A 32 -8.72 -1.63 -9.05
N THR A 33 -8.13 -2.79 -9.22
CA THR A 33 -8.77 -3.98 -9.76
C THR A 33 -9.05 -4.93 -8.63
N ALA A 34 -10.32 -5.25 -8.41
CA ALA A 34 -10.78 -6.14 -7.35
C ALA A 34 -11.14 -7.52 -7.91
N ALA A 35 -10.78 -8.58 -7.21
CA ALA A 35 -11.22 -9.94 -7.45
C ALA A 35 -11.68 -10.56 -6.14
N GLU A 36 -12.91 -11.07 -6.12
CA GLU A 36 -13.57 -11.65 -4.94
C GLU A 36 -13.69 -10.66 -3.75
N CYS A 37 -13.64 -9.38 -4.05
CA CYS A 37 -13.84 -8.30 -3.09
C CYS A 37 -14.41 -7.07 -3.80
N THR A 38 -14.78 -6.05 -3.05
CA THR A 38 -15.20 -4.75 -3.59
C THR A 38 -14.36 -3.64 -2.98
N ALA A 39 -14.18 -2.56 -3.75
CA ALA A 39 -13.51 -1.35 -3.30
C ALA A 39 -14.36 -0.12 -3.62
N ALA A 40 -14.43 0.81 -2.69
CA ALA A 40 -15.11 2.09 -2.83
C ALA A 40 -14.24 3.20 -2.22
N GLN A 41 -14.39 4.41 -2.70
CA GLN A 41 -13.77 5.58 -2.08
C GLN A 41 -14.71 6.14 -1.01
N THR A 42 -14.17 6.40 0.18
CA THR A 42 -14.90 7.02 1.29
C THR A 42 -14.07 8.18 1.83
N GLY A 43 -14.43 9.40 1.46
CA GLY A 43 -13.59 10.58 1.76
C GLY A 43 -12.19 10.43 1.14
N ASN A 44 -11.15 10.51 1.98
CA ASN A 44 -9.76 10.36 1.60
C ASN A 44 -9.23 8.92 1.82
N ALA A 45 -10.10 7.95 1.97
CA ALA A 45 -9.74 6.57 2.20
C ALA A 45 -10.30 5.64 1.12
N LEU A 46 -9.59 4.56 0.85
CA LEU A 46 -10.03 3.42 0.08
C LEU A 46 -10.69 2.42 1.03
N ALA A 47 -12.01 2.24 0.92
CA ALA A 47 -12.76 1.25 1.68
C ALA A 47 -12.83 -0.06 0.88
N VAL A 48 -12.49 -1.17 1.51
CA VAL A 48 -12.44 -2.50 0.90
C VAL A 48 -13.31 -3.46 1.71
N ASN A 49 -14.06 -4.30 1.00
CA ASN A 49 -14.86 -5.37 1.59
C ASN A 49 -14.47 -6.70 0.96
N MET A 50 -13.95 -7.62 1.78
CA MET A 50 -13.49 -8.95 1.39
C MET A 50 -14.36 -10.01 2.09
N PRO A 51 -15.48 -10.42 1.47
CA PRO A 51 -16.28 -11.55 1.98
C PRO A 51 -15.49 -12.84 1.83
N ILE A 52 -15.46 -13.66 2.87
CA ILE A 52 -14.76 -14.93 2.89
C ILE A 52 -15.72 -16.02 2.42
N ASP A 53 -15.53 -16.49 1.19
CA ASP A 53 -16.39 -17.49 0.57
C ASP A 53 -15.58 -18.67 0.05
N HIS A 54 -15.45 -19.72 0.87
CA HIS A 54 -14.69 -20.91 0.53
C HIS A 54 -15.27 -21.68 -0.69
N LEU A 55 -16.46 -21.33 -1.14
CA LEU A 55 -17.10 -21.97 -2.30
C LEU A 55 -16.76 -21.27 -3.62
N LYS A 56 -16.10 -20.11 -3.58
CA LYS A 56 -15.72 -19.34 -4.78
C LYS A 56 -14.33 -19.67 -5.33
N GLY A 57 -13.69 -20.69 -4.82
CA GLY A 57 -12.38 -21.11 -5.34
C GLY A 57 -12.43 -21.49 -6.82
N GLN A 58 -11.29 -21.36 -7.50
CA GLN A 58 -11.11 -21.81 -8.89
C GLN A 58 -10.79 -23.30 -8.90
N PHE A 59 -11.82 -24.10 -8.72
CA PHE A 59 -11.70 -25.57 -8.77
C PHE A 59 -11.25 -26.06 -10.16
N PRO A 60 -10.42 -27.14 -10.28
CA PRO A 60 -9.89 -27.97 -9.21
C PRO A 60 -8.60 -27.45 -8.57
N LYS A 61 -7.96 -26.44 -9.17
CA LYS A 61 -6.59 -26.03 -8.78
C LYS A 61 -6.54 -25.21 -7.50
N TYR A 62 -7.56 -24.38 -7.29
CA TYR A 62 -7.66 -23.49 -6.13
C TYR A 62 -9.07 -23.61 -5.54
N PRO A 63 -9.30 -24.60 -4.65
CA PRO A 63 -10.63 -24.87 -4.10
C PRO A 63 -11.13 -23.81 -3.13
N ILE A 64 -10.26 -22.92 -2.67
CA ILE A 64 -10.57 -21.80 -1.79
C ILE A 64 -10.39 -20.51 -2.56
N GLY A 65 -11.31 -19.59 -2.45
CA GLY A 65 -11.22 -18.26 -3.03
C GLY A 65 -10.03 -17.46 -2.49
N TRP A 66 -9.64 -16.42 -3.18
CA TRP A 66 -8.50 -15.61 -2.81
C TRP A 66 -8.80 -14.12 -3.04
N PRO A 67 -9.49 -13.47 -2.11
CA PRO A 67 -9.82 -12.06 -2.23
C PRO A 67 -8.56 -11.21 -2.38
N ARG A 68 -8.54 -10.41 -3.44
CA ARG A 68 -7.38 -9.59 -3.76
C ARG A 68 -7.76 -8.29 -4.43
N LEU A 69 -6.99 -7.28 -4.14
CA LEU A 69 -7.14 -5.94 -4.68
C LEU A 69 -5.78 -5.44 -5.18
N TYR A 70 -5.69 -4.98 -6.43
CA TYR A 70 -4.44 -4.54 -7.05
C TYR A 70 -4.55 -3.17 -7.69
N LEU A 71 -3.53 -2.34 -7.52
CA LEU A 71 -3.29 -1.10 -8.23
C LEU A 71 -2.18 -1.31 -9.26
N TYR A 72 -2.54 -1.38 -10.54
CA TYR A 72 -1.60 -1.47 -11.68
C TYR A 72 -1.42 -0.13 -12.39
N LYS A 73 -2.45 0.73 -12.33
CA LYS A 73 -2.49 1.99 -13.08
C LYS A 73 -1.79 3.10 -12.29
N MET A 74 -0.46 3.09 -12.31
CA MET A 74 0.39 4.11 -11.71
C MET A 74 1.08 4.94 -12.79
N THR A 75 1.24 6.24 -12.54
CA THR A 75 2.04 7.14 -13.37
C THR A 75 3.53 6.82 -13.23
N PRO A 76 4.40 7.24 -14.16
CA PRO A 76 5.85 7.05 -14.01
C PRO A 76 6.41 7.58 -12.69
N ALA A 77 5.94 8.74 -12.22
CA ALA A 77 6.38 9.31 -10.95
C ALA A 77 5.94 8.45 -9.74
N GLU A 78 4.73 7.86 -9.77
CA GLU A 78 4.24 6.99 -8.71
C GLU A 78 4.93 5.61 -8.71
N LYS A 79 5.60 5.23 -9.78
CA LYS A 79 6.36 3.97 -9.90
C LYS A 79 7.78 4.07 -9.38
N ASP A 80 8.34 5.26 -9.29
CA ASP A 80 9.72 5.47 -8.86
C ASP A 80 9.79 5.69 -7.35
N TRP A 81 10.19 4.62 -6.64
CA TRP A 81 10.43 4.60 -5.21
C TRP A 81 11.91 4.54 -4.84
N SER A 82 12.81 4.78 -5.80
CA SER A 82 14.26 4.60 -5.62
C SER A 82 14.86 5.45 -4.50
N LYS A 83 14.25 6.62 -4.23
CA LYS A 83 14.67 7.54 -3.18
C LYS A 83 14.03 7.24 -1.81
N ALA A 84 13.07 6.35 -1.76
CA ALA A 84 12.36 6.03 -0.53
C ALA A 84 13.08 4.95 0.29
N LYS A 85 13.02 5.06 1.62
CA LYS A 85 13.46 4.03 2.57
C LYS A 85 12.32 3.11 2.96
N SER A 86 11.09 3.61 3.00
CA SER A 86 9.89 2.84 3.37
C SER A 86 8.65 3.36 2.66
N ILE A 87 7.64 2.49 2.57
CA ILE A 87 6.26 2.85 2.27
C ILE A 87 5.42 2.71 3.53
N SER A 88 4.57 3.69 3.82
CA SER A 88 3.66 3.67 4.95
C SER A 88 2.24 4.04 4.54
N PHE A 89 1.26 3.59 5.33
CA PHE A 89 -0.15 3.94 5.20
C PHE A 89 -0.88 3.68 6.52
N LYS A 90 -2.05 4.28 6.68
CA LYS A 90 -2.97 3.96 7.76
C LYS A 90 -3.93 2.86 7.34
N LEU A 91 -4.20 1.93 8.24
CA LEU A 91 -5.13 0.82 8.05
C LEU A 91 -6.07 0.75 9.25
N LYS A 92 -7.38 0.75 9.00
CA LYS A 92 -8.40 0.41 9.99
C LYS A 92 -9.15 -0.80 9.52
N THR A 93 -9.23 -1.84 10.36
CA THR A 93 -9.96 -3.07 10.04
C THR A 93 -11.30 -3.09 10.76
N GLU A 94 -12.32 -3.63 10.07
CA GLU A 94 -13.64 -3.94 10.61
C GLU A 94 -13.94 -5.40 10.23
N PHE A 95 -13.92 -6.27 11.20
CA PHE A 95 -14.07 -7.70 10.96
C PHE A 95 -15.35 -8.23 11.62
N THR A 96 -16.09 -9.01 10.86
CA THR A 96 -17.27 -9.72 11.36
C THR A 96 -16.99 -11.22 11.24
N GLY A 97 -16.75 -11.84 12.39
CA GLY A 97 -16.42 -13.27 12.45
C GLY A 97 -15.87 -13.68 13.81
N LYS A 98 -15.41 -14.94 13.88
CA LYS A 98 -14.85 -15.57 15.08
C LYS A 98 -13.35 -15.83 15.00
N THR A 99 -12.72 -15.50 13.87
CA THR A 99 -11.27 -15.64 13.71
C THR A 99 -10.56 -14.65 14.62
N GLU A 100 -9.72 -15.16 15.51
CA GLU A 100 -9.04 -14.35 16.53
C GLU A 100 -7.90 -13.52 15.96
N LYS A 101 -7.14 -14.11 15.00
CA LYS A 101 -5.97 -13.47 14.39
C LYS A 101 -6.25 -13.05 12.96
N LEU A 102 -6.46 -11.76 12.75
CA LEU A 102 -6.65 -11.20 11.42
C LEU A 102 -5.36 -11.34 10.59
N SER A 103 -5.53 -11.61 9.30
CA SER A 103 -4.42 -11.81 8.35
C SER A 103 -4.73 -11.08 7.05
N LEU A 104 -3.88 -10.13 6.71
CA LEU A 104 -3.91 -9.40 5.45
C LEU A 104 -2.47 -9.20 5.01
N THR A 105 -2.19 -9.38 3.73
CA THR A 105 -0.86 -9.11 3.17
C THR A 105 -0.90 -7.87 2.30
N PHE A 106 0.17 -7.08 2.37
CA PHE A 106 0.49 -6.04 1.41
C PHE A 106 1.53 -6.58 0.43
N ARG A 107 1.36 -6.30 -0.86
CA ARG A 107 2.26 -6.78 -1.91
C ARG A 107 2.79 -5.64 -2.73
N VAL A 108 4.07 -5.74 -3.08
CA VAL A 108 4.74 -4.83 -4.01
C VAL A 108 5.29 -5.66 -5.16
N TYR A 109 5.07 -5.21 -6.38
CA TYR A 109 5.57 -5.82 -7.60
C TYR A 109 6.53 -4.85 -8.28
N THR A 110 7.68 -5.34 -8.67
CA THR A 110 8.70 -4.53 -9.36
C THR A 110 9.23 -5.27 -10.56
N LYS A 111 9.78 -4.56 -11.53
CA LYS A 111 10.32 -5.18 -12.74
C LYS A 111 11.60 -4.51 -13.17
N GLY A 112 12.67 -5.27 -13.25
CA GLY A 112 13.94 -4.84 -13.84
C GLY A 112 13.89 -4.80 -15.36
N PRO A 113 14.82 -4.11 -16.01
CA PRO A 113 14.84 -3.89 -17.46
C PRO A 113 14.95 -5.20 -18.26
N ASN A 114 15.57 -6.24 -17.69
CA ASN A 114 15.76 -7.54 -18.34
C ASN A 114 14.87 -8.64 -17.76
N ASP A 115 13.98 -8.32 -16.84
CA ASP A 115 13.15 -9.32 -16.18
C ASP A 115 12.00 -9.75 -17.08
N LYS A 116 11.82 -11.08 -17.25
CA LYS A 116 10.68 -11.64 -17.96
C LYS A 116 9.37 -11.55 -17.14
N LYS A 117 9.49 -11.59 -15.82
CA LYS A 117 8.37 -11.55 -14.87
C LYS A 117 8.66 -10.53 -13.78
N ASP A 118 7.59 -9.98 -13.19
CA ASP A 118 7.69 -9.09 -12.05
C ASP A 118 8.23 -9.83 -10.82
N GLY A 119 9.15 -9.18 -10.11
CA GLY A 119 9.50 -9.57 -8.74
C GLY A 119 8.30 -9.32 -7.84
N THR A 120 8.04 -10.23 -6.89
CA THR A 120 6.94 -10.11 -5.94
C THR A 120 7.46 -10.10 -4.52
N TYR A 121 7.12 -9.05 -3.77
CA TYR A 121 7.46 -8.89 -2.36
C TYR A 121 6.18 -8.89 -1.54
N ILE A 122 6.12 -9.77 -0.54
CA ILE A 122 4.93 -10.01 0.27
C ILE A 122 5.24 -9.64 1.71
N PHE A 123 4.41 -8.78 2.29
CA PHE A 123 4.52 -8.31 3.66
C PHE A 123 3.25 -8.67 4.41
N ASP A 124 3.37 -9.43 5.48
CA ASP A 124 2.27 -9.60 6.42
C ASP A 124 2.04 -8.30 7.18
N ILE A 125 0.80 -7.84 7.27
CA ILE A 125 0.45 -6.64 8.03
C ILE A 125 0.36 -7.01 9.50
N PRO A 126 1.27 -6.48 10.36
CA PRO A 126 1.30 -6.82 11.76
C PRO A 126 0.28 -6.00 12.56
N GLY A 127 -0.08 -6.50 13.74
CA GLY A 127 -0.77 -5.72 14.77
C GLY A 127 -2.19 -5.30 14.44
N MET A 128 -2.83 -5.94 13.47
CA MET A 128 -4.24 -5.68 13.15
C MET A 128 -5.15 -6.05 14.33
N VAL A 129 -5.96 -5.09 14.74
CA VAL A 129 -6.98 -5.27 15.79
C VAL A 129 -8.30 -4.77 15.23
N ASN A 130 -9.36 -5.53 15.46
CA ASN A 130 -10.71 -5.16 14.98
C ASN A 130 -11.13 -3.77 15.50
N ASN A 131 -11.69 -2.95 14.61
CA ASN A 131 -12.14 -1.58 14.86
C ASN A 131 -11.04 -0.59 15.29
N LYS A 132 -9.76 -0.93 15.14
CA LYS A 132 -8.65 -0.05 15.48
C LYS A 132 -7.87 0.37 14.25
N GLU A 133 -7.53 1.66 14.17
CA GLU A 133 -6.59 2.18 13.17
C GLU A 133 -5.15 1.96 13.63
N ILE A 134 -4.31 1.51 12.70
CA ILE A 134 -2.86 1.36 12.88
C ILE A 134 -2.13 2.07 11.73
N THR A 135 -0.93 2.55 12.00
CA THR A 135 0.02 2.95 10.95
C THR A 135 0.91 1.76 10.62
N VAL A 136 0.94 1.40 9.35
CA VAL A 136 1.78 0.32 8.82
C VAL A 136 2.93 0.94 8.04
N SER A 137 4.15 0.42 8.24
CA SER A 137 5.32 0.84 7.48
C SER A 137 6.15 -0.38 7.09
N PHE A 138 6.57 -0.44 5.83
CA PHE A 138 7.41 -1.50 5.29
C PHE A 138 8.70 -0.94 4.74
N PRO A 139 9.87 -1.45 5.15
CA PRO A 139 11.15 -1.07 4.61
C PRO A 139 11.29 -1.55 3.16
N LEU A 140 11.94 -0.74 2.33
CA LEU A 140 12.17 -1.02 0.90
C LEU A 140 13.58 -1.53 0.60
N ASP A 141 14.43 -1.68 1.61
CA ASP A 141 15.84 -2.07 1.48
C ASP A 141 16.06 -3.44 0.82
N LYS A 142 15.11 -4.36 0.98
CA LYS A 142 15.13 -5.70 0.39
C LYS A 142 14.41 -5.81 -0.95
N ILE A 143 13.78 -4.73 -1.42
CA ILE A 143 13.08 -4.69 -2.70
C ILE A 143 14.05 -4.28 -3.80
N LYS A 144 14.18 -5.11 -4.81
CA LYS A 144 14.95 -4.79 -6.03
C LYS A 144 14.08 -3.97 -6.99
N HIS A 145 14.71 -3.13 -7.80
CA HIS A 145 14.04 -2.35 -8.84
C HIS A 145 12.90 -1.45 -8.30
N THR A 146 13.19 -0.77 -7.19
CA THR A 146 12.27 0.23 -6.63
C THR A 146 12.10 1.46 -7.53
N ASP A 147 12.93 1.62 -8.54
CA ASP A 147 12.78 2.58 -9.64
C ASP A 147 11.66 2.23 -10.62
N ASN A 148 11.12 0.99 -10.55
CA ASN A 148 10.03 0.55 -11.41
C ASN A 148 9.05 -0.39 -10.68
N VAL A 149 8.27 0.18 -9.77
CA VAL A 149 7.14 -0.52 -9.11
C VAL A 149 6.00 -0.66 -10.12
N THR A 150 5.62 -1.88 -10.45
CA THR A 150 4.62 -2.17 -11.48
C THR A 150 3.22 -2.31 -10.91
N ALA A 151 3.11 -2.76 -9.66
CA ALA A 151 1.83 -2.86 -8.94
C ALA A 151 2.04 -2.88 -7.42
N ILE A 152 0.97 -2.56 -6.71
CA ILE A 152 0.80 -2.88 -5.29
C ILE A 152 -0.52 -3.61 -5.08
N GLY A 153 -0.67 -4.31 -3.96
CA GLY A 153 -1.93 -5.00 -3.70
C GLY A 153 -2.15 -5.39 -2.25
N PHE A 154 -3.41 -5.73 -1.96
CA PHE A 154 -3.84 -6.31 -0.69
C PHE A 154 -4.47 -7.67 -0.96
N ASN A 155 -4.10 -8.67 -0.16
CA ASN A 155 -4.62 -10.02 -0.29
C ASN A 155 -4.97 -10.59 1.09
N ALA A 156 -6.16 -11.16 1.21
CA ALA A 156 -6.50 -12.03 2.32
C ALA A 156 -6.38 -13.49 1.89
N SER A 157 -5.79 -14.33 2.75
CA SER A 157 -5.82 -15.78 2.54
C SER A 157 -7.08 -16.32 3.19
N GLU A 158 -8.03 -16.81 2.41
CA GLU A 158 -9.28 -17.37 2.93
C GLU A 158 -9.05 -18.56 3.86
N SER A 159 -7.95 -19.31 3.69
CA SER A 159 -7.58 -20.40 4.60
C SER A 159 -7.33 -19.94 6.05
N ARG A 160 -7.13 -18.64 6.28
CA ARG A 160 -6.96 -18.04 7.61
C ARG A 160 -8.28 -17.68 8.28
N TYR A 161 -9.36 -17.69 7.54
CA TYR A 161 -10.69 -17.27 7.98
C TYR A 161 -11.69 -18.43 7.85
N LYS A 162 -12.83 -18.30 8.51
CA LYS A 162 -13.94 -19.25 8.35
C LYS A 162 -14.87 -18.80 7.23
N HIS A 163 -15.49 -19.76 6.56
CA HIS A 163 -16.51 -19.44 5.56
C HIS A 163 -17.63 -18.57 6.15
N GLY A 164 -18.07 -17.56 5.41
CA GLY A 164 -19.09 -16.60 5.82
C GLY A 164 -18.59 -15.43 6.68
N GLU A 165 -17.30 -15.42 7.09
CA GLU A 165 -16.70 -14.26 7.74
C GLU A 165 -16.48 -13.12 6.74
N ASN A 166 -16.32 -11.90 7.24
CA ASN A 166 -16.13 -10.75 6.38
C ASN A 166 -15.04 -9.82 6.93
N LEU A 167 -14.00 -9.60 6.13
CA LEU A 167 -12.94 -8.64 6.43
C LEU A 167 -13.20 -7.35 5.66
N LYS A 168 -13.52 -6.29 6.37
CA LYS A 168 -13.55 -4.92 5.84
C LYS A 168 -12.34 -4.17 6.35
N PHE A 169 -11.81 -3.27 5.53
CA PHE A 169 -10.78 -2.35 5.98
C PHE A 169 -10.79 -1.06 5.16
N THR A 170 -10.28 -0.01 5.76
CA THR A 170 -9.99 1.24 5.06
C THR A 170 -8.49 1.49 5.05
N VAL A 171 -7.99 2.01 3.93
CA VAL A 171 -6.58 2.42 3.77
C VAL A 171 -6.54 3.88 3.38
N SER A 172 -5.68 4.64 4.05
CA SER A 172 -5.45 6.07 3.78
C SER A 172 -3.99 6.44 3.99
N ASP A 173 -3.66 7.70 3.72
CA ASP A 173 -2.35 8.29 4.01
C ASP A 173 -1.16 7.50 3.46
N PHE A 174 -1.25 7.01 2.22
CA PHE A 174 -0.10 6.42 1.54
C PHE A 174 1.04 7.41 1.40
N LYS A 175 2.23 7.05 1.89
CA LYS A 175 3.43 7.89 1.86
C LYS A 175 4.66 7.08 1.56
N LEU A 176 5.58 7.68 0.81
CA LEU A 176 6.97 7.25 0.70
C LEU A 176 7.81 8.11 1.65
N GLU A 177 8.53 7.48 2.55
CA GLU A 177 9.48 8.14 3.42
C GLU A 177 10.85 8.11 2.75
N ASN A 178 11.48 9.27 2.56
CA ASN A 178 12.79 9.38 1.93
C ASN A 178 13.91 8.83 2.81
N LYS A 179 14.98 8.42 2.14
CA LYS A 179 16.26 8.04 2.77
C LYS A 179 16.90 9.19 3.48
#